data_f9c580c2a97b50d75b28e02ad64382b9
#
_entry.id   f9c580c2a97b50d75b28e02ad64382b9
#
_cell.length_a   1.000
_cell.length_b   1.000
_cell.length_c   1.000
_cell.angle_alpha   90.00
_cell.angle_beta   90.00
_cell.angle_gamma   90.00
#
_symmetry.space_group_name_H-M   'P 1'
#
loop_
_entity.id
_entity.type
_entity.pdbx_description
1 polymer ?
#
loop_
_entity_poly.entity_id
_entity_poly.type
_entity_poly.pdbx_seq_one_letter_code
_entity_poly.pdbx_strand_id
1 'polypeptide(L)'
;MNKFAIAGIGLVLSAGLASRAYAVDKSVTGTLEDTFCYVTAGAHGPGHKQCAIGCAKKGIPVALVEKGTDKMYVLLPEKNASSLPDSVISKMEDEVTVTGDEYSKGGITYLTVKSVK
;
A
#
# COMPACT_ATOMS: atom_id res chain seq x y z
N MET A 1 47.81 35.37 -40.04
CA MET A 1 46.93 36.00 -39.06
C MET A 1 45.98 34.91 -38.56
N ASN A 2 46.25 34.42 -37.38
CA ASN A 2 45.60 33.25 -36.83
C ASN A 2 44.47 33.66 -35.88
N LYS A 3 43.27 33.24 -36.22
CA LYS A 3 42.12 33.35 -35.32
C LYS A 3 41.91 32.00 -34.65
N PHE A 4 42.33 31.91 -33.38
CA PHE A 4 42.03 30.74 -32.54
C PHE A 4 40.58 30.85 -32.07
N ALA A 5 39.74 29.92 -32.51
CA ALA A 5 38.41 29.71 -31.96
C ALA A 5 38.55 28.80 -30.74
N ILE A 6 38.22 29.31 -29.59
CA ILE A 6 38.12 28.55 -28.35
C ILE A 6 36.76 27.88 -28.31
N ALA A 7 36.76 26.56 -28.50
CA ALA A 7 35.53 25.75 -28.33
C ALA A 7 35.29 25.59 -26.82
N GLY A 8 34.23 26.23 -26.33
CA GLY A 8 33.74 26.00 -24.96
C GLY A 8 33.11 24.63 -24.82
N ILE A 9 33.71 23.79 -24.00
CA ILE A 9 33.13 22.51 -23.59
C ILE A 9 32.05 22.81 -22.55
N GLY A 10 30.81 22.74 -22.98
CA GLY A 10 29.65 22.83 -22.08
C GLY A 10 29.55 21.53 -21.26
N LEU A 11 29.83 21.63 -19.96
CA LEU A 11 29.60 20.55 -19.02
C LEU A 11 28.10 20.47 -18.76
N VAL A 12 27.43 19.51 -19.39
CA VAL A 12 26.03 19.20 -19.10
C VAL A 12 25.99 18.42 -17.79
N LEU A 13 25.68 19.09 -16.68
CA LEU A 13 25.30 18.44 -15.44
C LEU A 13 23.91 17.80 -15.66
N SER A 14 23.86 16.54 -15.97
CA SER A 14 22.63 15.75 -15.86
C SER A 14 22.31 15.59 -14.38
N ALA A 15 21.49 16.47 -13.84
CA ALA A 15 20.85 16.28 -12.55
C ALA A 15 19.93 15.08 -12.66
N GLY A 16 20.37 13.92 -12.18
CA GLY A 16 19.55 12.74 -12.04
C GLY A 16 18.37 13.06 -11.13
N LEU A 17 17.19 13.21 -11.72
CA LEU A 17 15.94 13.26 -11.00
C LEU A 17 15.74 11.90 -10.33
N ALA A 18 16.18 11.75 -9.08
CA ALA A 18 15.76 10.63 -8.26
C ALA A 18 14.23 10.72 -8.15
N SER A 19 13.54 9.82 -8.84
CA SER A 19 12.09 9.67 -8.72
C SER A 19 11.79 9.25 -7.27
N ARG A 20 11.54 10.23 -6.41
CA ARG A 20 10.93 9.95 -5.11
C ARG A 20 9.54 9.45 -5.42
N ALA A 21 9.23 8.23 -4.99
CA ALA A 21 7.86 7.75 -4.96
C ALA A 21 7.08 8.69 -4.05
N TYR A 22 6.26 9.57 -4.64
CA TYR A 22 5.40 10.45 -3.87
C TYR A 22 4.29 9.59 -3.27
N ALA A 23 4.26 9.52 -1.93
CA ALA A 23 3.12 8.99 -1.21
C ALA A 23 1.91 9.88 -1.48
N VAL A 24 0.83 9.29 -1.96
CA VAL A 24 -0.44 10.00 -2.17
C VAL A 24 -1.36 9.68 -1.01
N ASP A 25 -1.78 10.69 -0.27
CA ASP A 25 -2.78 10.53 0.79
C ASP A 25 -4.12 10.12 0.17
N LYS A 26 -4.66 8.99 0.61
CA LYS A 26 -5.83 8.37 0.02
C LYS A 26 -6.75 7.78 1.07
N SER A 27 -8.05 7.88 0.82
CA SER A 27 -9.09 7.17 1.57
C SER A 27 -9.74 6.13 0.68
N VAL A 28 -9.78 4.89 1.14
CA VAL A 28 -10.36 3.75 0.42
C VAL A 28 -11.38 3.08 1.31
N THR A 29 -12.59 2.87 0.78
CA THR A 29 -13.64 2.09 1.45
C THR A 29 -13.71 0.69 0.86
N GLY A 30 -13.73 -0.31 1.71
CA GLY A 30 -13.77 -1.70 1.31
C GLY A 30 -13.84 -2.65 2.49
N THR A 31 -13.64 -3.93 2.24
CA THR A 31 -13.66 -4.98 3.25
C THR A 31 -12.24 -5.43 3.58
N LEU A 32 -11.96 -5.61 4.88
CA LEU A 32 -10.68 -6.13 5.34
C LEU A 32 -10.65 -7.65 5.22
N GLU A 33 -9.70 -8.16 4.46
CA GLU A 33 -9.55 -9.57 4.17
C GLU A 33 -8.17 -10.10 4.56
N ASP A 34 -8.08 -11.33 5.09
CA ASP A 34 -6.79 -12.01 5.11
C ASP A 34 -6.45 -12.49 3.70
N THR A 35 -5.24 -12.19 3.26
CA THR A 35 -4.87 -12.44 1.87
C THR A 35 -4.78 -13.92 1.53
N PHE A 36 -4.42 -14.77 2.49
CA PHE A 36 -4.28 -16.19 2.22
C PHE A 36 -5.64 -16.84 1.87
N CYS A 37 -6.59 -16.79 2.78
CA CYS A 37 -7.89 -17.43 2.57
C CYS A 37 -8.70 -16.75 1.47
N TYR A 38 -8.63 -15.42 1.39
CA TYR A 38 -9.34 -14.68 0.34
C TYR A 38 -8.84 -15.05 -1.06
N VAL A 39 -7.52 -15.05 -1.27
CA VAL A 39 -6.93 -15.30 -2.60
C VAL A 39 -6.97 -16.78 -2.98
N THR A 40 -6.69 -17.68 -2.04
CA THR A 40 -6.54 -19.11 -2.35
C THR A 40 -7.85 -19.88 -2.34
N ALA A 41 -8.81 -19.47 -1.51
CA ALA A 41 -10.07 -20.19 -1.29
C ALA A 41 -11.33 -19.34 -1.53
N GLY A 42 -11.19 -18.05 -1.80
CA GLY A 42 -12.33 -17.14 -1.93
C GLY A 42 -13.14 -16.98 -0.63
N ALA A 43 -12.51 -17.26 0.51
CA ALA A 43 -13.18 -17.17 1.80
C ALA A 43 -13.34 -15.70 2.20
N HIS A 44 -14.57 -15.31 2.49
CA HIS A 44 -14.94 -13.95 2.90
C HIS A 44 -16.27 -13.97 3.65
N GLY A 45 -16.60 -12.83 4.26
CA GLY A 45 -17.89 -12.63 4.91
C GLY A 45 -17.88 -12.85 6.42
N PRO A 46 -19.01 -12.55 7.11
CA PRO A 46 -19.09 -12.55 8.57
C PRO A 46 -18.73 -13.90 9.21
N GLY A 47 -19.03 -15.01 8.56
CA GLY A 47 -18.70 -16.35 9.03
C GLY A 47 -17.20 -16.66 9.03
N HIS A 48 -16.41 -15.90 8.26
CA HIS A 48 -14.95 -16.04 8.19
C HIS A 48 -14.21 -15.13 9.19
N LYS A 49 -14.89 -14.20 9.84
CA LYS A 49 -14.28 -13.14 10.66
C LYS A 49 -13.29 -13.65 11.70
N GLN A 50 -13.64 -14.65 12.48
CA GLN A 50 -12.76 -15.16 13.54
C GLN A 50 -11.51 -15.83 12.96
N CYS A 51 -11.65 -16.55 11.84
CA CYS A 51 -10.52 -17.12 11.12
C CYS A 51 -9.61 -16.04 10.56
N ALA A 52 -10.16 -15.02 9.95
CA ALA A 52 -9.43 -13.89 9.39
C ALA A 52 -8.65 -13.11 10.48
N ILE A 53 -9.26 -12.87 11.65
CA ILE A 53 -8.59 -12.27 12.80
C ILE A 53 -7.41 -13.14 13.26
N GLY A 54 -7.62 -14.45 13.38
CA GLY A 54 -6.57 -15.38 13.76
C GLY A 54 -5.40 -15.40 12.78
N CYS A 55 -5.68 -15.36 11.48
CA CYS A 55 -4.68 -15.29 10.43
C CYS A 55 -3.89 -13.97 10.51
N ALA A 56 -4.57 -12.84 10.63
CA ALA A 56 -3.93 -11.55 10.75
C ALA A 56 -3.01 -11.45 11.98
N LYS A 57 -3.44 -11.98 13.11
CA LYS A 57 -2.62 -12.04 14.35
C LYS A 57 -1.36 -12.89 14.20
N LYS A 58 -1.37 -13.87 13.32
CA LYS A 58 -0.22 -14.72 13.00
C LYS A 58 0.70 -14.13 11.94
N GLY A 59 0.39 -12.95 11.42
CA GLY A 59 1.22 -12.26 10.45
C GLY A 59 0.85 -12.51 8.98
N ILE A 60 -0.29 -13.14 8.70
CA ILE A 60 -0.81 -13.18 7.33
C ILE A 60 -1.12 -11.75 6.89
N PRO A 61 -0.64 -11.30 5.73
CA PRO A 61 -0.92 -9.94 5.25
C PRO A 61 -2.42 -9.67 5.15
N VAL A 62 -2.82 -8.47 5.56
CA VAL A 62 -4.20 -7.99 5.44
C VAL A 62 -4.30 -7.12 4.20
N ALA A 63 -5.36 -7.29 3.44
CA ALA A 63 -5.70 -6.41 2.33
C ALA A 63 -7.04 -5.74 2.57
N LEU A 64 -7.17 -4.52 2.07
CA LEU A 64 -8.45 -3.85 1.90
C LEU A 64 -8.92 -4.10 0.47
N VAL A 65 -10.05 -4.78 0.31
CA VAL A 65 -10.67 -5.04 -1.00
C VAL A 65 -11.66 -3.92 -1.27
N GLU A 66 -11.32 -3.04 -2.20
CA GLU A 66 -12.09 -1.83 -2.48
C GLU A 66 -13.50 -2.18 -2.99
N LYS A 67 -14.48 -1.53 -2.38
CA LYS A 67 -15.89 -1.67 -2.78
C LYS A 67 -16.10 -1.19 -4.22
N GLY A 68 -16.76 -2.01 -5.01
CA GLY A 68 -17.13 -1.68 -6.39
C GLY A 68 -16.08 -2.00 -7.45
N THR A 69 -14.80 -2.11 -7.09
CA THR A 69 -13.72 -2.41 -8.04
C THR A 69 -13.03 -3.74 -7.77
N ASP A 70 -13.13 -4.26 -6.54
CA ASP A 70 -12.39 -5.41 -6.02
C ASP A 70 -10.86 -5.25 -6.08
N LYS A 71 -10.38 -4.01 -6.25
CA LYS A 71 -8.95 -3.72 -6.17
C LYS A 71 -8.43 -3.98 -4.77
N MET A 72 -7.34 -4.71 -4.68
CA MET A 72 -6.72 -5.04 -3.39
C MET A 72 -5.62 -4.04 -3.06
N TYR A 73 -5.68 -3.53 -1.83
CA TYR A 73 -4.62 -2.72 -1.22
C TYR A 73 -4.03 -3.51 -0.07
N VAL A 74 -2.79 -3.95 -0.20
CA VAL A 74 -2.09 -4.60 0.92
C VAL A 74 -1.79 -3.56 1.99
N LEU A 75 -2.27 -3.79 3.21
CA LEU A 75 -2.10 -2.83 4.30
C LEU A 75 -0.72 -2.94 4.93
N LEU A 76 -0.11 -1.80 5.14
CA LEU A 76 1.15 -1.66 5.87
C LEU A 76 0.91 -0.82 7.14
N PRO A 77 1.62 -1.10 8.22
CA PRO A 77 1.60 -0.21 9.38
C PRO A 77 2.17 1.16 9.00
N GLU A 78 1.77 2.19 9.72
CA GLU A 78 2.25 3.56 9.47
C GLU A 78 3.76 3.70 9.68
N LYS A 79 4.32 2.91 10.61
CA LYS A 79 5.73 2.94 10.96
C LYS A 79 6.41 1.60 10.65
N ASN A 80 7.65 1.70 10.18
CA ASN A 80 8.49 0.51 9.99
C ASN A 80 8.66 -0.28 11.31
N ALA A 81 8.81 -1.59 11.19
CA ALA A 81 8.99 -2.52 12.30
C ALA A 81 7.85 -2.51 13.33
N SER A 82 6.65 -2.17 12.91
CA SER A 82 5.44 -2.27 13.73
C SER A 82 4.42 -3.21 13.09
N SER A 83 3.47 -3.67 13.90
CA SER A 83 2.33 -4.47 13.43
C SER A 83 1.17 -3.56 13.04
N LEU A 84 0.24 -4.10 12.26
CA LEU A 84 -1.05 -3.43 12.08
C LEU A 84 -1.74 -3.29 13.45
N PRO A 85 -2.39 -2.14 13.72
CA PRO A 85 -3.03 -1.91 15.01
C PRO A 85 -4.24 -2.81 15.21
N ASP A 86 -4.57 -3.09 16.48
CA ASP A 86 -5.77 -3.88 16.84
C ASP A 86 -7.06 -3.27 16.31
N SER A 87 -7.11 -1.96 16.12
CA SER A 87 -8.23 -1.27 15.48
C SER A 87 -8.49 -1.70 14.03
N VAL A 88 -7.48 -2.22 13.35
CA VAL A 88 -7.62 -2.85 12.02
C VAL A 88 -7.98 -4.31 12.17
N ILE A 89 -7.19 -5.05 12.95
CA ILE A 89 -7.32 -6.52 13.07
C ILE A 89 -8.70 -6.92 13.61
N SER A 90 -9.25 -6.18 14.55
CA SER A 90 -10.60 -6.45 15.09
C SER A 90 -11.73 -6.21 14.10
N LYS A 91 -11.45 -5.52 13.00
CA LYS A 91 -12.43 -5.19 11.96
C LYS A 91 -12.31 -6.07 10.70
N MET A 92 -11.56 -7.18 10.78
CA MET A 92 -11.51 -8.14 9.67
C MET A 92 -12.93 -8.54 9.24
N GLU A 93 -13.17 -8.65 7.94
CA GLU A 93 -14.47 -8.92 7.31
C GLU A 93 -15.52 -7.80 7.46
N ASP A 94 -15.18 -6.69 8.10
CA ASP A 94 -16.05 -5.52 8.14
C ASP A 94 -15.74 -4.56 6.98
N GLU A 95 -16.78 -3.86 6.51
CA GLU A 95 -16.59 -2.71 5.61
C GLU A 95 -16.06 -1.53 6.41
N VAL A 96 -14.93 -0.99 5.99
CA VAL A 96 -14.26 0.13 6.65
C VAL A 96 -13.75 1.13 5.62
N THR A 97 -13.41 2.33 6.09
CA THR A 97 -12.63 3.31 5.32
C THR A 97 -11.26 3.44 5.95
N VAL A 98 -10.23 3.11 5.17
CA VAL A 98 -8.84 3.27 5.56
C VAL A 98 -8.27 4.50 4.87
N THR A 99 -7.64 5.38 5.64
CA THR A 99 -6.92 6.54 5.13
C THR A 99 -5.43 6.35 5.38
N GLY A 100 -4.63 6.61 4.36
CA GLY A 100 -3.18 6.51 4.44
C GLY A 100 -2.49 6.85 3.13
N ASP A 101 -1.21 6.56 3.05
CA ASP A 101 -0.41 6.79 1.85
C ASP A 101 -0.46 5.57 0.93
N GLU A 102 -0.77 5.80 -0.33
CA GLU A 102 -0.76 4.76 -1.37
C GLU A 102 0.62 4.65 -2.00
N TYR A 103 1.07 3.43 -2.16
CA TYR A 103 2.30 3.07 -2.87
C TYR A 103 2.00 1.94 -3.87
N SER A 104 2.72 1.93 -4.98
CA SER A 104 2.67 0.82 -5.93
C SER A 104 4.08 0.38 -6.30
N LYS A 105 4.33 -0.91 -6.24
CA LYS A 105 5.60 -1.51 -6.64
C LYS A 105 5.40 -2.95 -7.07
N GLY A 106 6.04 -3.32 -8.19
CA GLY A 106 6.00 -4.71 -8.66
C GLY A 106 4.59 -5.22 -8.99
N GLY A 107 3.68 -4.35 -9.41
CA GLY A 107 2.28 -4.71 -9.70
C GLY A 107 1.39 -4.82 -8.46
N ILE A 108 1.90 -4.57 -7.26
CA ILE A 108 1.14 -4.59 -6.03
C ILE A 108 0.89 -3.17 -5.54
N THR A 109 -0.34 -2.91 -5.09
CA THR A 109 -0.71 -1.65 -4.47
C THR A 109 -0.76 -1.82 -2.96
N TYR A 110 -0.14 -0.90 -2.24
CA TYR A 110 -0.05 -0.87 -0.79
C TYR A 110 -0.72 0.40 -0.26
N LEU A 111 -1.23 0.32 0.95
CA LEU A 111 -1.79 1.45 1.69
C LEU A 111 -1.29 1.41 3.13
N THR A 112 -0.58 2.43 3.58
CA THR A 112 -0.26 2.56 5.00
C THR A 112 -1.50 2.95 5.77
N VAL A 113 -1.64 2.49 7.02
CA VAL A 113 -2.82 2.78 7.83
C VAL A 113 -2.56 3.96 8.75
N LYS A 114 -3.02 5.14 8.38
CA LYS A 114 -3.05 6.32 9.26
C LYS A 114 -4.30 6.34 10.12
N SER A 115 -5.44 5.95 9.56
CA SER A 115 -6.70 5.81 10.29
C SER A 115 -7.61 4.76 9.67
N VAL A 116 -8.48 4.19 10.48
CA VAL A 116 -9.55 3.26 10.07
C VAL A 116 -10.86 3.65 10.76
N LYS A 117 -11.93 3.69 9.99
CA LYS A 117 -13.30 3.99 10.47
C LYS A 117 -14.27 2.93 10.01
#